data_33d3c35c4f5c3ba6c86d4bbb8b95beff
#
_entry.id   33d3c35c4f5c3ba6c86d4bbb8b95beff
#
_cell.length_a   1.000
_cell.length_b   1.000
_cell.length_c   1.000
_cell.angle_alpha   90.00
_cell.angle_beta   90.00
_cell.angle_gamma   90.00
#
_symmetry.space_group_name_H-M   'P 1'
#
loop_
_entity.id
_entity.type
_entity.pdbx_description
1 polymer ?
#
loop_
_entity_poly.entity_id
_entity_poly.type
_entity_poly.pdbx_seq_one_letter_code
_entity_poly.pdbx_strand_id
1 'polypeptide(L)'
;MNKPLSQDLLAWSASQQQTVFRQLMRSFSYPGRVETLAGGDALTQTLATLVDREATLADPQNLMDTSMHQRLQARMTAAEQAQFIVANGSQPPSFEPCLGTLESPEHGATLLLVVTSLGKGTSLQLTGPGIAATQRLTVTGLHSEWLTHRQVWNDGFPLGVDMILMDAARIAALPRTTVVIRDTSEATQGDTSWAM
;
A
#
# COMPACT_ATOMS: atom_id res chain seq x y z
N MET A 1 -30.33 19.02 -26.11
CA MET A 1 -29.66 17.76 -26.51
C MET A 1 -28.88 17.26 -25.31
N ASN A 2 -29.47 16.36 -24.53
CA ASN A 2 -28.80 15.70 -23.40
C ASN A 2 -27.79 14.70 -23.99
N LYS A 3 -26.52 14.98 -23.77
CA LYS A 3 -25.46 13.98 -23.94
C LYS A 3 -25.77 12.84 -22.98
N PRO A 4 -25.92 11.59 -23.43
CA PRO A 4 -26.11 10.50 -22.50
C PRO A 4 -24.93 10.49 -21.55
N LEU A 5 -25.20 10.46 -20.25
CA LEU A 5 -24.21 10.15 -19.20
C LEU A 5 -23.65 8.78 -19.57
N SER A 6 -22.51 8.86 -20.24
CA SER A 6 -21.87 7.78 -20.95
C SER A 6 -21.44 6.72 -19.95
N GLN A 7 -21.68 5.57 -20.29
CA GLN A 7 -21.03 4.27 -20.19
C GLN A 7 -19.62 4.21 -19.50
N ASP A 8 -19.01 5.32 -19.15
CA ASP A 8 -17.75 5.42 -18.38
C ASP A 8 -17.92 5.19 -16.87
N LEU A 9 -19.17 5.01 -16.42
CA LEU A 9 -19.49 4.41 -15.10
C LEU A 9 -19.46 2.89 -15.16
N LEU A 10 -18.90 2.34 -16.21
CA LEU A 10 -18.80 0.91 -16.40
C LEU A 10 -17.96 0.28 -15.29
N ALA A 11 -18.53 -0.74 -14.71
CA ALA A 11 -17.84 -1.69 -13.85
C ALA A 11 -16.45 -1.99 -14.42
N TRP A 12 -15.42 -1.99 -13.58
CA TRP A 12 -14.10 -2.45 -13.98
C TRP A 12 -14.22 -3.79 -14.69
N SER A 13 -13.60 -3.94 -15.86
CA SER A 13 -13.75 -5.19 -16.59
C SER A 13 -13.13 -6.35 -15.80
N ALA A 14 -13.76 -7.49 -15.79
CA ALA A 14 -13.25 -8.70 -15.12
C ALA A 14 -11.83 -9.05 -15.59
N SER A 15 -11.52 -8.80 -16.87
CA SER A 15 -10.19 -9.02 -17.46
C SER A 15 -9.13 -8.09 -16.85
N GLN A 16 -9.47 -6.80 -16.63
CA GLN A 16 -8.58 -5.85 -15.97
C GLN A 16 -8.36 -6.22 -14.51
N GLN A 17 -9.44 -6.52 -13.77
CA GLN A 17 -9.33 -6.97 -12.38
C GLN A 17 -8.48 -8.23 -12.25
N GLN A 18 -8.64 -9.21 -13.14
CA GLN A 18 -7.81 -10.41 -13.16
C GLN A 18 -6.33 -10.09 -13.40
N THR A 19 -6.04 -9.15 -14.29
CA THR A 19 -4.67 -8.72 -14.57
C THR A 19 -4.05 -8.04 -13.35
N VAL A 20 -4.77 -7.09 -12.73
CA VAL A 20 -4.33 -6.39 -11.52
C VAL A 20 -4.17 -7.38 -10.36
N PHE A 21 -5.11 -8.32 -10.19
CA PHE A 21 -5.00 -9.36 -9.16
C PHE A 21 -3.71 -10.18 -9.31
N ARG A 22 -3.35 -10.60 -10.52
CA ARG A 22 -2.09 -11.32 -10.77
C ARG A 22 -0.87 -10.46 -10.45
N GLN A 23 -0.91 -9.17 -10.72
CA GLN A 23 0.17 -8.24 -10.39
C GLN A 23 0.29 -8.04 -8.87
N LEU A 24 -0.82 -7.91 -8.16
CA LEU A 24 -0.87 -7.89 -6.70
C LEU A 24 -0.30 -9.19 -6.10
N MET A 25 -0.76 -10.35 -6.55
CA MET A 25 -0.24 -11.64 -6.10
C MET A 25 1.27 -11.77 -6.34
N ARG A 26 1.76 -11.27 -7.47
CA ARG A 26 3.21 -11.25 -7.76
C ARG A 26 3.96 -10.32 -6.83
N SER A 27 3.43 -9.14 -6.56
CA SER A 27 4.03 -8.17 -5.63
C SER A 27 4.12 -8.73 -4.20
N PHE A 28 3.08 -9.44 -3.74
CA PHE A 28 3.10 -10.14 -2.44
C PHE A 28 4.05 -11.36 -2.42
N SER A 29 4.13 -12.09 -3.53
CA SER A 29 5.03 -13.26 -3.63
C SER A 29 6.50 -12.88 -3.71
N TYR A 30 6.81 -11.68 -4.20
CA TYR A 30 8.17 -11.16 -4.34
C TYR A 30 8.23 -9.75 -3.72
N PRO A 31 8.29 -9.65 -2.38
CA PRO A 31 8.22 -8.36 -1.68
C PRO A 31 9.28 -7.37 -2.14
N GLY A 32 8.87 -6.10 -2.28
CA GLY A 32 9.73 -5.03 -2.77
C GLY A 32 9.90 -4.97 -4.30
N ARG A 33 9.34 -5.94 -5.04
CA ARG A 33 9.24 -5.82 -6.49
C ARG A 33 8.18 -4.79 -6.86
N VAL A 34 8.58 -3.83 -7.68
CA VAL A 34 7.67 -2.81 -8.21
C VAL A 34 6.96 -3.36 -9.43
N GLU A 35 5.63 -3.40 -9.39
CA GLU A 35 4.76 -3.78 -10.50
C GLU A 35 4.05 -2.53 -11.02
N THR A 36 3.98 -2.38 -12.35
CA THR A 36 3.23 -1.30 -13.01
C THR A 36 1.85 -1.82 -13.39
N LEU A 37 0.80 -1.19 -12.87
CA LEU A 37 -0.58 -1.55 -13.20
C LEU A 37 -0.97 -0.93 -14.55
N ALA A 38 -1.55 -1.73 -15.41
CA ALA A 38 -2.05 -1.25 -16.71
C ALA A 38 -3.38 -0.51 -16.53
N GLY A 39 -3.48 0.72 -17.04
CA GLY A 39 -4.75 1.47 -17.06
C GLY A 39 -4.80 2.67 -16.11
N GLY A 40 -3.70 3.13 -15.55
CA GLY A 40 -3.61 4.40 -14.83
C GLY A 40 -3.61 4.26 -13.31
N ASP A 41 -4.48 4.95 -12.61
CA ASP A 41 -4.46 5.12 -11.17
C ASP A 41 -4.39 3.80 -10.37
N ALA A 42 -3.23 3.58 -9.72
CA ALA A 42 -2.94 2.35 -9.00
C ALA A 42 -3.87 2.15 -7.79
N LEU A 43 -4.24 3.24 -7.09
CA LEU A 43 -5.18 3.17 -5.97
C LEU A 43 -6.54 2.67 -6.43
N THR A 44 -7.11 3.29 -7.45
CA THR A 44 -8.40 2.88 -8.03
C THR A 44 -8.41 1.43 -8.44
N GLN A 45 -7.37 0.97 -9.15
CA GLN A 45 -7.33 -0.39 -9.64
C GLN A 45 -7.12 -1.43 -8.51
N THR A 46 -6.32 -1.09 -7.52
CA THR A 46 -6.11 -1.96 -6.35
C THR A 46 -7.42 -2.10 -5.56
N LEU A 47 -8.08 -0.98 -5.25
CA LEU A 47 -9.37 -0.99 -4.57
C LEU A 47 -10.44 -1.74 -5.34
N ALA A 48 -10.56 -1.49 -6.65
CA ALA A 48 -11.50 -2.19 -7.52
C ALA A 48 -11.29 -3.71 -7.57
N THR A 49 -10.08 -4.16 -7.27
CA THR A 49 -9.72 -5.57 -7.32
C THR A 49 -9.88 -6.28 -5.97
N LEU A 50 -9.61 -5.57 -4.86
CA LEU A 50 -9.56 -6.15 -3.52
C LEU A 50 -10.80 -5.87 -2.68
N VAL A 51 -11.54 -4.81 -2.98
CA VAL A 51 -12.61 -4.30 -2.12
C VAL A 51 -13.97 -4.52 -2.78
N ASP A 52 -14.87 -5.12 -2.05
CA ASP A 52 -16.27 -5.36 -2.45
C ASP A 52 -17.24 -4.88 -1.36
N ARG A 53 -18.51 -5.26 -1.46
CA ARG A 53 -19.57 -4.85 -0.52
C ARG A 53 -19.43 -5.45 0.88
N GLU A 54 -18.72 -6.56 1.02
CA GLU A 54 -18.54 -7.26 2.29
C GLU A 54 -17.33 -6.70 3.02
N ALA A 55 -16.38 -6.10 2.27
CA ALA A 55 -15.18 -5.52 2.82
C ALA A 55 -15.44 -4.25 3.65
N THR A 56 -14.67 -4.07 4.70
CA THR A 56 -14.63 -2.83 5.48
C THR A 56 -13.45 -1.97 5.07
N LEU A 57 -13.71 -0.68 4.86
CA LEU A 57 -12.75 0.28 4.33
C LEU A 57 -12.69 1.53 5.20
N ALA A 58 -11.49 2.02 5.47
CA ALA A 58 -11.25 3.32 6.08
C ALA A 58 -10.45 4.22 5.14
N ASP A 59 -10.81 5.50 5.13
CA ASP A 59 -10.10 6.57 4.43
C ASP A 59 -10.02 7.79 5.35
N PRO A 60 -9.19 7.73 6.40
CA PRO A 60 -9.16 8.76 7.44
C PRO A 60 -8.71 10.14 6.94
N GLN A 61 -8.10 10.21 5.77
CA GLN A 61 -7.56 11.44 5.19
C GLN A 61 -8.34 11.91 3.94
N ASN A 62 -9.46 11.25 3.61
CA ASN A 62 -10.31 11.56 2.46
C ASN A 62 -9.53 11.62 1.14
N LEU A 63 -8.69 10.62 0.87
CA LEU A 63 -7.92 10.50 -0.35
C LEU A 63 -8.76 10.00 -1.53
N MET A 64 -9.88 9.36 -1.23
CA MET A 64 -10.82 8.85 -2.22
C MET A 64 -11.90 9.87 -2.50
N ASP A 65 -12.28 10.00 -3.76
CA ASP A 65 -13.41 10.83 -4.13
C ASP A 65 -14.76 10.13 -3.88
N THR A 66 -15.84 10.92 -3.90
CA THR A 66 -17.19 10.41 -3.68
C THR A 66 -17.61 9.37 -4.73
N SER A 67 -17.13 9.49 -5.97
CA SER A 67 -17.47 8.55 -7.05
C SER A 67 -16.85 7.18 -6.78
N MET A 68 -15.64 7.15 -6.22
CA MET A 68 -14.95 5.91 -5.83
C MET A 68 -15.72 5.22 -4.71
N HIS A 69 -16.11 5.94 -3.65
CA HIS A 69 -16.91 5.38 -2.55
C HIS A 69 -18.22 4.76 -3.07
N GLN A 70 -18.93 5.45 -3.96
CA GLN A 70 -20.18 4.95 -4.54
C GLN A 70 -19.98 3.71 -5.41
N ARG A 71 -18.86 3.61 -6.10
CA ARG A 71 -18.55 2.48 -6.99
C ARG A 71 -18.14 1.22 -6.22
N LEU A 72 -17.32 1.36 -5.19
CA LEU A 72 -16.86 0.24 -4.37
C LEU A 72 -18.00 -0.37 -3.55
N GLN A 73 -18.93 0.47 -3.07
CA GLN A 73 -20.02 0.06 -2.18
C GLN A 73 -19.51 -0.65 -0.91
N ALA A 74 -18.24 -0.46 -0.56
CA ALA A 74 -17.65 -0.99 0.66
C ALA A 74 -18.26 -0.35 1.90
N ARG A 75 -18.23 -1.08 2.99
CA ARG A 75 -18.71 -0.57 4.28
C ARG A 75 -17.63 0.31 4.91
N MET A 76 -17.89 1.62 4.94
CA MET A 76 -16.99 2.57 5.61
C MET A 76 -17.01 2.38 7.11
N THR A 77 -15.82 2.36 7.74
CA THR A 77 -15.66 2.20 9.19
C THR A 77 -14.42 2.95 9.69
N ALA A 78 -14.22 2.98 11.00
CA ALA A 78 -13.00 3.49 11.61
C ALA A 78 -11.80 2.59 11.27
N ALA A 79 -10.59 3.16 11.26
CA ALA A 79 -9.37 2.44 10.87
C ALA A 79 -9.10 1.19 11.72
N GLU A 80 -9.46 1.25 13.01
CA GLU A 80 -9.28 0.17 13.97
C GLU A 80 -10.13 -1.08 13.67
N GLN A 81 -11.13 -0.95 12.79
CA GLN A 81 -12.07 -2.02 12.41
C GLN A 81 -12.04 -2.33 10.93
N ALA A 82 -11.22 -1.63 10.16
CA ALA A 82 -11.17 -1.76 8.72
C ALA A 82 -10.25 -2.90 8.28
N GLN A 83 -10.70 -3.67 7.28
CA GLN A 83 -9.85 -4.64 6.58
C GLN A 83 -8.87 -3.94 5.62
N PHE A 84 -9.31 -2.84 5.02
CA PHE A 84 -8.48 -2.03 4.13
C PHE A 84 -8.45 -0.59 4.63
N ILE A 85 -7.26 0.02 4.63
CA ILE A 85 -7.07 1.42 5.05
C ILE A 85 -6.29 2.14 3.98
N VAL A 86 -6.88 3.17 3.40
CA VAL A 86 -6.20 4.09 2.47
C VAL A 86 -5.57 5.22 3.27
N ALA A 87 -4.27 5.46 3.10
CA ALA A 87 -3.59 6.53 3.82
C ALA A 87 -2.50 7.19 2.98
N ASN A 88 -2.21 8.46 3.31
CA ASN A 88 -1.13 9.22 2.70
C ASN A 88 0.21 8.82 3.34
N GLY A 89 1.04 8.13 2.58
CA GLY A 89 2.36 7.70 3.05
C GLY A 89 3.29 8.82 3.46
N SER A 90 3.09 10.06 2.97
CA SER A 90 3.95 11.20 3.32
C SER A 90 3.66 11.82 4.69
N GLN A 91 2.54 11.45 5.31
CA GLN A 91 2.17 11.85 6.67
C GLN A 91 2.42 10.70 7.65
N PRO A 92 2.70 10.97 8.93
CA PRO A 92 2.80 9.92 9.92
C PRO A 92 1.46 9.20 10.12
N PRO A 93 1.46 7.93 10.55
CA PRO A 93 0.22 7.25 10.92
C PRO A 93 -0.48 7.97 12.08
N SER A 94 -1.81 8.12 11.98
CA SER A 94 -2.64 8.80 12.98
C SER A 94 -3.72 7.89 13.56
N PHE A 95 -3.58 6.58 13.36
CA PHE A 95 -4.53 5.55 13.78
C PHE A 95 -3.81 4.25 14.13
N GLU A 96 -4.49 3.37 14.85
CA GLU A 96 -4.05 2.00 15.09
C GLU A 96 -4.87 1.03 14.22
N PRO A 97 -4.25 0.24 13.35
CA PRO A 97 -4.98 -0.71 12.50
C PRO A 97 -5.38 -1.97 13.28
N CYS A 98 -6.39 -2.69 12.80
CA CYS A 98 -6.67 -4.04 13.27
C CYS A 98 -5.48 -4.96 12.96
N LEU A 99 -4.96 -5.65 13.96
CA LEU A 99 -3.84 -6.59 13.81
C LEU A 99 -4.30 -8.05 13.61
N GLY A 100 -5.61 -8.29 13.66
CA GLY A 100 -6.18 -9.63 13.71
C GLY A 100 -6.16 -10.22 15.13
N THR A 101 -6.52 -11.48 15.24
CA THR A 101 -6.46 -12.26 16.47
C THR A 101 -5.68 -13.55 16.25
N LEU A 102 -5.25 -14.24 17.31
CA LEU A 102 -4.58 -15.53 17.15
C LEU A 102 -5.47 -16.60 16.51
N GLU A 103 -6.79 -16.49 16.69
CA GLU A 103 -7.78 -17.37 16.06
C GLU A 103 -8.06 -17.01 14.60
N SER A 104 -7.89 -15.72 14.26
CA SER A 104 -8.17 -15.15 12.92
C SER A 104 -7.15 -14.08 12.55
N PRO A 105 -5.89 -14.44 12.29
CA PRO A 105 -4.84 -13.48 11.93
C PRO A 105 -5.08 -12.83 10.55
N GLU A 106 -5.90 -13.46 9.70
CA GLU A 106 -6.31 -12.92 8.39
C GLU A 106 -7.18 -11.67 8.51
N HIS A 107 -7.74 -11.39 9.68
CA HIS A 107 -8.47 -10.14 9.94
C HIS A 107 -7.55 -8.94 10.16
N GLY A 108 -6.23 -9.13 10.18
CA GLY A 108 -5.27 -8.03 10.20
C GLY A 108 -5.41 -7.15 8.94
N ALA A 109 -5.36 -5.84 9.15
CA ALA A 109 -5.60 -4.86 8.11
C ALA A 109 -4.55 -4.88 6.99
N THR A 110 -4.96 -4.52 5.77
CA THR A 110 -4.08 -4.17 4.66
C THR A 110 -4.05 -2.66 4.49
N LEU A 111 -2.87 -2.05 4.63
CA LEU A 111 -2.66 -0.62 4.46
C LEU A 111 -2.29 -0.31 3.00
N LEU A 112 -3.07 0.56 2.37
CA LEU A 112 -2.85 1.08 1.02
C LEU A 112 -2.22 2.46 1.15
N LEU A 113 -0.88 2.55 1.10
CA LEU A 113 -0.14 3.77 1.32
C LEU A 113 0.19 4.47 0.01
N VAL A 114 -0.44 5.62 -0.22
CA VAL A 114 -0.15 6.47 -1.37
C VAL A 114 1.14 7.24 -1.11
N VAL A 115 2.16 6.97 -1.92
CA VAL A 115 3.47 7.61 -1.86
C VAL A 115 3.73 8.45 -3.11
N THR A 116 4.74 9.32 -3.06
CA THR A 116 5.06 10.19 -4.21
C THR A 116 5.62 9.40 -5.38
N SER A 117 6.53 8.46 -5.14
CA SER A 117 7.16 7.67 -6.21
C SER A 117 7.79 6.40 -5.69
N LEU A 118 7.65 5.31 -6.45
CA LEU A 118 8.38 4.07 -6.29
C LEU A 118 9.57 4.01 -7.26
N GLY A 119 10.68 3.41 -6.84
CA GLY A 119 11.91 3.29 -7.64
C GLY A 119 12.86 4.49 -7.54
N LYS A 120 12.59 5.47 -6.67
CA LYS A 120 13.44 6.63 -6.38
C LYS A 120 13.34 7.01 -4.91
N GLY A 121 14.35 7.72 -4.38
CA GLY A 121 14.35 8.30 -3.03
C GLY A 121 14.98 7.39 -1.98
N THR A 122 14.40 7.32 -0.80
CA THR A 122 14.94 6.57 0.34
C THR A 122 15.04 5.08 0.01
N SER A 123 16.20 4.49 0.25
CA SER A 123 16.46 3.06 0.05
C SER A 123 16.00 2.26 1.27
N LEU A 124 15.22 1.23 1.02
CA LEU A 124 14.79 0.23 1.97
C LEU A 124 15.41 -1.11 1.62
N GLN A 125 15.99 -1.77 2.58
CA GLN A 125 16.49 -3.13 2.47
C GLN A 125 15.47 -4.10 3.05
N LEU A 126 15.07 -5.08 2.27
CA LEU A 126 14.02 -6.04 2.59
C LEU A 126 14.61 -7.44 2.70
N THR A 127 14.13 -8.20 3.69
CA THR A 127 14.42 -9.63 3.85
C THR A 127 13.15 -10.38 4.27
N GLY A 128 13.11 -11.68 4.05
CA GLY A 128 11.97 -12.51 4.44
C GLY A 128 11.50 -13.46 3.34
N PRO A 129 10.36 -14.11 3.53
CA PRO A 129 9.79 -15.03 2.55
C PRO A 129 9.61 -14.38 1.17
N GLY A 130 9.92 -15.10 0.10
CA GLY A 130 9.86 -14.59 -1.27
C GLY A 130 11.09 -13.77 -1.71
N ILE A 131 12.07 -13.57 -0.81
CA ILE A 131 13.32 -12.85 -1.07
C ILE A 131 14.49 -13.81 -0.88
N ALA A 132 15.31 -14.02 -1.93
CA ALA A 132 16.39 -15.01 -1.88
C ALA A 132 17.53 -14.64 -0.90
N ALA A 133 17.87 -13.36 -0.79
CA ALA A 133 18.86 -12.84 0.16
C ALA A 133 18.41 -11.48 0.70
N THR A 134 18.55 -10.43 -0.11
CA THR A 134 18.04 -9.09 0.18
C THR A 134 17.42 -8.50 -1.08
N GLN A 135 16.38 -7.71 -0.91
CA GLN A 135 15.74 -6.94 -1.97
C GLN A 135 15.81 -5.46 -1.61
N ARG A 136 16.18 -4.62 -2.57
CA ARG A 136 16.14 -3.18 -2.40
C ARG A 136 14.86 -2.61 -3.00
N LEU A 137 14.17 -1.77 -2.23
CA LEU A 137 13.05 -0.95 -2.68
C LEU A 137 13.38 0.50 -2.39
N THR A 138 13.25 1.37 -3.39
CA THR A 138 13.40 2.82 -3.19
C THR A 138 12.05 3.51 -3.26
N VAL A 139 11.81 4.47 -2.37
CA VAL A 139 10.54 5.16 -2.23
C VAL A 139 10.74 6.64 -1.87
N THR A 140 9.96 7.51 -2.50
CA THR A 140 9.84 8.92 -2.14
C THR A 140 8.46 9.19 -1.57
N GLY A 141 8.38 10.01 -0.51
CA GLY A 141 7.10 10.37 0.11
C GLY A 141 6.56 9.26 1.03
N LEU A 142 7.45 8.52 1.69
CA LEU A 142 7.11 7.63 2.79
C LEU A 142 7.67 8.21 4.09
N HIS A 143 6.80 8.62 5.01
CA HIS A 143 7.19 9.09 6.33
C HIS A 143 7.83 7.95 7.13
N SER A 144 8.92 8.24 7.85
CA SER A 144 9.70 7.21 8.55
C SER A 144 8.90 6.47 9.64
N GLU A 145 7.94 7.13 10.26
CA GLU A 145 7.10 6.52 11.29
C GLU A 145 6.26 5.34 10.79
N TRP A 146 5.91 5.27 9.50
CA TRP A 146 5.25 4.09 8.95
C TRP A 146 6.07 2.82 9.13
N LEU A 147 7.40 2.91 8.99
CA LEU A 147 8.29 1.77 9.19
C LEU A 147 8.43 1.40 10.66
N THR A 148 8.49 2.40 11.54
CA THR A 148 8.56 2.20 13.00
C THR A 148 7.28 1.56 13.52
N HIS A 149 6.10 2.09 13.14
CA HIS A 149 4.82 1.52 13.55
C HIS A 149 4.63 0.11 12.97
N ARG A 150 4.97 -0.08 11.69
CA ARG A 150 4.90 -1.40 11.05
C ARG A 150 5.72 -2.45 11.82
N GLN A 151 6.89 -2.09 12.31
CA GLN A 151 7.71 -2.99 13.10
C GLN A 151 6.99 -3.40 14.39
N VAL A 152 6.39 -2.44 15.09
CA VAL A 152 5.60 -2.69 16.31
C VAL A 152 4.36 -3.53 16.02
N TRP A 153 3.61 -3.18 14.98
CA TRP A 153 2.39 -3.90 14.61
C TRP A 153 2.64 -5.34 14.19
N ASN A 154 3.82 -5.65 13.62
CA ASN A 154 4.16 -6.98 13.11
C ASN A 154 5.07 -7.79 14.06
N ASP A 155 5.35 -7.29 15.26
CA ASP A 155 6.21 -7.99 16.23
C ASP A 155 5.58 -9.29 16.75
N GLY A 156 4.26 -9.33 16.83
CA GLY A 156 3.47 -10.45 17.34
C GLY A 156 3.01 -11.47 16.29
N PHE A 157 3.83 -11.83 15.28
CA PHE A 157 3.42 -12.80 14.24
C PHE A 157 2.71 -14.02 14.84
N PRO A 158 1.55 -14.48 14.27
CA PRO A 158 0.97 -14.17 12.95
C PRO A 158 0.13 -12.89 12.89
N LEU A 159 -0.02 -12.16 13.98
CA LEU A 159 -0.71 -10.88 14.00
C LEU A 159 0.07 -9.83 13.22
N GLY A 160 -0.64 -8.79 12.77
CA GLY A 160 0.00 -7.67 12.10
C GLY A 160 -0.72 -7.20 10.85
N VAL A 161 -0.06 -6.30 10.12
CA VAL A 161 -0.58 -5.64 8.93
C VAL A 161 0.27 -5.92 7.71
N ASP A 162 -0.38 -6.03 6.57
CA ASP A 162 0.25 -6.01 5.27
C ASP A 162 0.23 -4.58 4.72
N MET A 163 1.22 -4.19 3.94
CA MET A 163 1.26 -2.87 3.31
C MET A 163 1.40 -2.99 1.80
N ILE A 164 0.71 -2.14 1.06
CA ILE A 164 0.92 -1.93 -0.36
C ILE A 164 1.28 -0.46 -0.55
N LEU A 165 2.54 -0.20 -0.88
CA LEU A 165 2.98 1.13 -1.28
C LEU A 165 2.57 1.35 -2.73
N MET A 166 2.03 2.52 -3.04
CA MET A 166 1.58 2.82 -4.40
C MET A 166 1.84 4.27 -4.79
N ASP A 167 2.29 4.47 -6.00
CA ASP A 167 2.30 5.78 -6.65
C ASP A 167 1.21 5.85 -7.73
N ALA A 168 1.29 6.81 -8.65
CA ALA A 168 0.26 7.03 -9.65
C ALA A 168 -0.09 5.78 -10.49
N ALA A 169 0.87 4.88 -10.76
CA ALA A 169 0.66 3.72 -11.63
C ALA A 169 1.31 2.42 -11.14
N ARG A 170 2.07 2.47 -10.06
CA ARG A 170 2.89 1.34 -9.60
C ARG A 170 2.57 0.95 -8.18
N ILE A 171 2.80 -0.31 -7.87
CA ILE A 171 2.64 -0.88 -6.54
C ILE A 171 3.90 -1.64 -6.12
N ALA A 172 4.11 -1.74 -4.81
CA ALA A 172 5.07 -2.64 -4.18
C ALA A 172 4.49 -3.14 -2.85
N ALA A 173 4.33 -4.45 -2.71
CA ALA A 173 3.80 -5.03 -1.49
C ALA A 173 4.91 -5.31 -0.46
N LEU A 174 4.55 -5.12 0.80
CA LEU A 174 5.33 -5.44 1.99
C LEU A 174 4.47 -6.30 2.91
N PRO A 175 4.41 -7.63 2.69
CA PRO A 175 3.73 -8.56 3.58
C PRO A 175 4.21 -8.42 5.02
N ARG A 176 3.37 -8.74 6.00
CA ARG A 176 3.71 -8.66 7.44
C ARG A 176 4.96 -9.46 7.81
N THR A 177 5.26 -10.51 7.07
CA THR A 177 6.45 -11.36 7.24
C THR A 177 7.74 -10.75 6.68
N THR A 178 7.66 -9.66 5.93
CA THR A 178 8.84 -8.98 5.36
C THR A 178 9.47 -8.08 6.40
N VAL A 179 10.75 -8.28 6.69
CA VAL A 179 11.54 -7.35 7.52
C VAL A 179 12.01 -6.21 6.64
N VAL A 180 11.79 -4.98 7.11
CA VAL A 180 12.14 -3.74 6.40
C VAL A 180 13.13 -2.94 7.23
N ILE A 181 14.29 -2.66 6.67
CA ILE A 181 15.34 -1.84 7.28
C ILE A 181 15.60 -0.63 6.38
N ARG A 182 15.59 0.58 6.94
CA ARG A 182 16.00 1.77 6.21
C ARG A 182 17.53 1.73 6.00
N ASP A 183 17.95 1.86 4.76
CA ASP A 183 19.37 1.96 4.43
C ASP A 183 19.85 3.37 4.77
N THR A 184 20.66 3.50 5.82
CA THR A 184 21.22 4.78 6.29
C THR A 184 22.54 5.12 5.60
N SER A 185 23.04 4.29 4.69
CA SER A 185 24.37 4.43 4.09
C SER A 185 24.50 5.62 3.11
N GLU A 186 23.40 6.23 2.66
CA GLU A 186 23.43 7.35 1.71
C GLU A 186 23.45 8.75 2.36
N ALA A 187 23.36 8.86 3.69
CA ALA A 187 23.31 10.16 4.38
C ALA A 187 24.70 10.83 4.59
N THR A 188 25.82 10.21 4.15
CA THR A 188 27.18 10.69 4.47
C THR A 188 27.94 11.26 3.26
N GLN A 189 27.30 11.51 2.12
CA GLN A 189 27.95 12.16 0.97
C GLN A 189 27.36 13.55 0.67
N GLY A 190 27.50 14.46 1.60
CA GLY A 190 27.06 15.84 1.35
C GLY A 190 27.46 16.81 2.44
N ASP A 191 28.71 16.81 2.89
CA ASP A 191 29.32 18.02 3.50
C ASP A 191 30.84 17.87 3.71
N THR A 192 31.60 17.96 2.65
CA THR A 192 33.05 18.20 2.73
C THR A 192 33.49 19.08 1.58
N SER A 193 33.10 20.36 1.61
CA SER A 193 33.74 21.40 0.83
C SER A 193 33.59 22.78 1.46
N TRP A 194 34.15 22.98 2.66
CA TRP A 194 34.53 24.30 3.16
C TRP A 194 35.79 24.15 4.01
N ALA A 195 36.94 24.14 3.35
CA ALA A 195 38.20 24.50 3.97
C ALA A 195 39.23 24.84 2.87
N MET A 196 39.27 26.09 2.44
CA MET A 196 40.49 26.88 2.14
C MET A 196 40.07 28.32 1.95
#